data_6b38f5773b7b948424a58fa7f4628526
#
_entry.id   6b38f5773b7b948424a58fa7f4628526
#
_cell.length_a   1.000
_cell.length_b   1.000
_cell.length_c   1.000
_cell.angle_alpha   90.00
_cell.angle_beta   90.00
_cell.angle_gamma   90.00
#
_symmetry.space_group_name_H-M   'P 1'
#
loop_
_entity.id
_entity.type
_entity.pdbx_description
1 polymer ?
#
loop_
_entity_poly.entity_id
_entity_poly.type
_entity_poly.pdbx_seq_one_letter_code
_entity_poly.pdbx_strand_id
1 'polypeptide(L)'
;MSYTILAVDDEPANLRMLERLFRREHRVLIANSGEEALAILQKEQVSLIITDQRMPGMSGTEMLRESMHSSPDSIKIILTGYTDIEALTEAINTSRVYKFVSKPWDPIALKQTVQDAFLQHGMLVRHKQMVDDIVRLVHSYPDIFNQEGARDETIPVTTVPHDLCNMVEESAN
;
A
#
# COMPACT_ATOMS: atom_id res chain seq x y z
N MET A 1 8.65 -8.12 -9.81
CA MET A 1 8.71 -6.68 -9.47
C MET A 1 9.40 -6.56 -8.11
N SER A 2 10.29 -5.59 -7.95
CA SER A 2 10.95 -5.32 -6.66
C SER A 2 10.23 -4.18 -5.97
N TYR A 3 9.79 -4.38 -4.73
CA TYR A 3 9.15 -3.37 -3.89
C TYR A 3 10.14 -2.80 -2.89
N THR A 4 9.84 -1.64 -2.31
CA THR A 4 10.62 -1.07 -1.20
C THR A 4 9.88 -1.34 0.11
N ILE A 5 10.55 -1.99 1.04
CA ILE A 5 10.08 -2.31 2.40
C ILE A 5 10.82 -1.43 3.39
N LEU A 6 10.13 -0.76 4.30
CA LEU A 6 10.71 -0.09 5.45
C LEU A 6 10.47 -0.94 6.70
N ALA A 7 11.54 -1.42 7.31
CA ALA A 7 11.52 -2.14 8.58
C ALA A 7 11.90 -1.19 9.73
N VAL A 8 11.05 -1.13 10.77
CA VAL A 8 11.20 -0.21 11.91
C VAL A 8 11.14 -1.00 13.21
N ASP A 9 12.20 -0.99 13.99
CA ASP A 9 12.30 -1.69 15.28
C ASP A 9 13.48 -1.09 16.05
N ASP A 10 13.36 -0.83 17.33
CA ASP A 10 14.44 -0.29 18.16
C ASP A 10 15.52 -1.34 18.49
N GLU A 11 15.21 -2.61 18.27
CA GLU A 11 16.17 -3.70 18.40
C GLU A 11 16.91 -4.00 17.09
N PRO A 12 18.23 -3.74 16.97
CA PRO A 12 18.99 -4.01 15.75
C PRO A 12 19.00 -5.49 15.33
N ALA A 13 18.76 -6.41 16.25
CA ALA A 13 18.65 -7.83 15.94
C ALA A 13 17.43 -8.15 15.09
N ASN A 14 16.28 -7.54 15.40
CA ASN A 14 15.05 -7.68 14.66
C ASN A 14 15.19 -7.08 13.25
N LEU A 15 15.76 -5.88 13.14
CA LEU A 15 16.03 -5.24 11.84
C LEU A 15 16.92 -6.10 10.94
N ARG A 16 18.01 -6.66 11.48
CA ARG A 16 18.87 -7.58 10.71
C ARG A 16 18.11 -8.83 10.24
N MET A 17 17.19 -9.34 11.05
CA MET A 17 16.40 -10.52 10.70
C MET A 17 15.40 -10.18 9.59
N LEU A 18 14.70 -9.06 9.66
CA LEU A 18 13.80 -8.58 8.61
C LEU A 18 14.54 -8.29 7.31
N GLU A 19 15.67 -7.58 7.39
CA GLU A 19 16.51 -7.31 6.22
C GLU A 19 16.97 -8.61 5.54
N ARG A 20 17.49 -9.58 6.30
CA ARG A 20 17.94 -10.88 5.79
C ARG A 20 16.80 -11.67 5.14
N LEU A 21 15.56 -11.54 5.66
CA LEU A 21 14.39 -12.23 5.16
C LEU A 21 13.97 -11.70 3.78
N PHE A 22 14.03 -10.38 3.56
CA PHE A 22 13.45 -9.74 2.39
C PHE A 22 14.45 -9.21 1.36
N ARG A 23 15.72 -8.95 1.69
CA ARG A 23 16.72 -8.28 0.82
C ARG A 23 17.03 -9.00 -0.50
N ARG A 24 16.70 -10.28 -0.64
CA ARG A 24 16.93 -11.04 -1.88
C ARG A 24 15.90 -10.70 -2.97
N GLU A 25 14.71 -10.27 -2.58
CA GLU A 25 13.57 -10.06 -3.48
C GLU A 25 13.15 -8.60 -3.53
N HIS A 26 13.45 -7.82 -2.48
CA HIS A 26 13.00 -6.46 -2.28
C HIS A 26 14.11 -5.53 -1.81
N ARG A 27 13.96 -4.23 -2.06
CA ARG A 27 14.80 -3.20 -1.41
C ARG A 27 14.33 -3.03 0.02
N VAL A 28 15.21 -3.22 0.99
CA VAL A 28 14.89 -3.05 2.41
C VAL A 28 15.58 -1.83 2.96
N LEU A 29 14.81 -0.91 3.51
CA LEU A 29 15.26 0.24 4.30
C LEU A 29 15.03 -0.10 5.77
N ILE A 30 15.89 0.36 6.64
CA ILE A 30 15.82 0.11 8.09
C ILE A 30 15.79 1.44 8.84
N ALA A 31 15.03 1.48 9.92
CA ALA A 31 14.97 2.59 10.86
C ALA A 31 14.96 2.05 12.30
N ASN A 32 15.71 2.69 13.18
CA ASN A 32 15.84 2.28 14.58
C ASN A 32 14.84 3.00 15.50
N SER A 33 14.03 3.90 14.95
CA SER A 33 12.98 4.62 15.68
C SER A 33 11.87 5.09 14.75
N GLY A 34 10.74 5.51 15.33
CA GLY A 34 9.63 6.10 14.58
C GLY A 34 10.03 7.39 13.86
N GLU A 35 10.83 8.24 14.51
CA GLU A 35 11.30 9.52 13.95
C GLU A 35 12.22 9.29 12.74
N GLU A 36 13.13 8.31 12.82
CA GLU A 36 13.99 7.94 11.69
C GLU A 36 13.15 7.40 10.53
N ALA A 37 12.15 6.56 10.82
CA ALA A 37 11.22 6.05 9.82
C ALA A 37 10.48 7.17 9.09
N LEU A 38 9.96 8.15 9.82
CA LEU A 38 9.28 9.30 9.22
C LEU A 38 10.22 10.15 8.34
N ALA A 39 11.48 10.34 8.76
CA ALA A 39 12.48 11.03 7.95
C ALA A 39 12.82 10.29 6.64
N ILE A 40 12.82 8.95 6.65
CA ILE A 40 12.98 8.12 5.46
C ILE A 40 11.76 8.27 4.54
N LEU A 41 10.54 8.20 5.07
CA LEU A 41 9.30 8.32 4.30
C LEU A 41 9.11 9.66 3.60
N GLN A 42 9.78 10.72 4.07
CA GLN A 42 9.80 12.02 3.38
C GLN A 42 10.66 12.02 2.11
N LYS A 43 11.60 11.08 1.96
CA LYS A 43 12.59 11.05 0.89
C LYS A 43 12.45 9.86 -0.05
N GLU A 44 11.84 8.78 0.44
CA GLU A 44 11.79 7.50 -0.24
C GLU A 44 10.34 7.04 -0.44
N GLN A 45 10.05 6.51 -1.62
CA GLN A 45 8.76 5.84 -1.85
C GLN A 45 8.82 4.43 -1.28
N VAL A 46 7.97 4.17 -0.30
CA VAL A 46 7.88 2.88 0.39
C VAL A 46 6.56 2.20 0.06
N SER A 47 6.63 0.95 -0.38
CA SER A 47 5.44 0.14 -0.72
C SER A 47 4.85 -0.54 0.51
N LEU A 48 5.68 -0.89 1.49
CA LEU A 48 5.27 -1.60 2.69
C LEU A 48 6.10 -1.17 3.89
N ILE A 49 5.44 -0.91 5.01
CA ILE A 49 6.05 -0.60 6.30
C ILE A 49 5.80 -1.78 7.24
N ILE A 50 6.86 -2.31 7.84
CA ILE A 50 6.80 -3.28 8.94
C ILE A 50 7.38 -2.60 10.17
N THR A 51 6.57 -2.38 11.19
CA THR A 51 7.01 -1.69 12.41
C THR A 51 6.76 -2.51 13.65
N ASP A 52 7.69 -2.43 14.60
CA ASP A 52 7.38 -2.82 15.97
C ASP A 52 6.36 -1.88 16.59
N GLN A 53 5.55 -2.38 17.51
CA GLN A 53 4.59 -1.58 18.26
C GLN A 53 5.26 -0.82 19.41
N ARG A 54 6.18 -1.46 20.13
CA ARG A 54 6.78 -0.90 21.33
C ARG A 54 8.18 -0.39 21.06
N MET A 55 8.30 0.88 20.78
CA MET A 55 9.58 1.56 20.63
C MET A 55 9.68 2.73 21.60
N PRO A 56 10.90 3.08 22.07
CA PRO A 56 11.11 4.29 22.87
C PRO A 56 10.72 5.55 22.07
N GLY A 57 10.12 6.50 22.75
CA GLY A 57 9.72 7.80 22.17
C GLY A 57 8.41 7.72 21.42
N MET A 58 8.37 7.10 20.25
CA MET A 58 7.20 7.00 19.39
C MET A 58 6.81 5.53 19.17
N SER A 59 5.58 5.17 19.47
CA SER A 59 5.06 3.83 19.20
C SER A 59 4.85 3.58 17.69
N GLY A 60 4.78 2.30 17.29
CA GLY A 60 4.51 1.92 15.92
C GLY A 60 3.19 2.49 15.39
N THR A 61 2.14 2.49 16.20
CA THR A 61 0.83 3.06 15.84
C THR A 61 0.87 4.57 15.65
N GLU A 62 1.58 5.31 16.51
CA GLU A 62 1.78 6.75 16.36
C GLU A 62 2.56 7.07 15.08
N MET A 63 3.67 6.36 14.84
CA MET A 63 4.47 6.52 13.64
C MET A 63 3.63 6.24 12.37
N LEU A 64 2.82 5.18 12.36
CA LEU A 64 1.96 4.87 11.21
C LEU A 64 0.88 5.92 10.98
N ARG A 65 0.33 6.53 12.03
CA ARG A 65 -0.62 7.64 11.91
C ARG A 65 0.05 8.85 11.25
N GLU A 66 1.22 9.25 11.70
CA GLU A 66 1.99 10.35 11.11
C GLU A 66 2.42 10.04 9.66
N SER A 67 2.74 8.77 9.36
CA SER A 67 3.13 8.33 8.01
C SER A 67 2.04 8.50 6.96
N MET A 68 0.77 8.65 7.36
CA MET A 68 -0.34 8.86 6.43
C MET A 68 -0.20 10.16 5.62
N HIS A 69 0.54 11.15 6.12
CA HIS A 69 0.80 12.40 5.40
C HIS A 69 1.83 12.24 4.28
N SER A 70 2.86 11.42 4.48
CA SER A 70 3.97 11.26 3.54
C SER A 70 3.87 9.99 2.69
N SER A 71 3.20 8.94 3.20
CA SER A 71 3.09 7.64 2.53
C SER A 71 1.71 7.00 2.73
N PRO A 72 0.63 7.64 2.25
CA PRO A 72 -0.75 7.18 2.48
C PRO A 72 -1.05 5.83 1.82
N ASP A 73 -0.40 5.55 0.70
CA ASP A 73 -0.64 4.35 -0.12
C ASP A 73 0.22 3.16 0.29
N SER A 74 1.19 3.32 1.21
CA SER A 74 1.98 2.19 1.71
C SER A 74 1.14 1.23 2.55
N ILE A 75 1.38 -0.07 2.38
CA ILE A 75 0.79 -1.10 3.22
C ILE A 75 1.50 -1.10 4.58
N LYS A 76 0.76 -1.31 5.65
CA LYS A 76 1.23 -1.19 7.03
C LYS A 76 1.03 -2.50 7.78
N ILE A 77 2.12 -3.08 8.30
CA ILE A 77 2.11 -4.26 9.15
C ILE A 77 2.73 -3.89 10.50
N ILE A 78 2.07 -4.27 11.59
CA ILE A 78 2.59 -4.07 12.95
C ILE A 78 3.00 -5.42 13.52
N LEU A 79 4.22 -5.49 14.04
CA LEU A 79 4.70 -6.59 14.86
C LEU A 79 4.41 -6.26 16.33
N THR A 80 3.74 -7.13 17.05
CA THR A 80 3.23 -6.80 18.39
C THR A 80 3.34 -7.96 19.37
N GLY A 81 3.56 -7.67 20.66
CA GLY A 81 3.43 -8.64 21.74
C GLY A 81 1.95 -8.86 22.15
N TYR A 82 1.69 -9.93 22.88
CA TYR A 82 0.33 -10.32 23.31
C TYR A 82 -0.42 -9.28 24.16
N THR A 83 0.25 -8.28 24.70
CA THR A 83 -0.32 -7.32 25.67
C THR A 83 -0.83 -6.01 25.04
N ASP A 84 -0.75 -5.85 23.72
CA ASP A 84 -0.99 -4.56 23.08
C ASP A 84 -2.36 -4.45 22.37
N ILE A 85 -3.28 -5.37 22.68
CA ILE A 85 -4.57 -5.53 21.96
C ILE A 85 -5.45 -4.24 22.01
N GLU A 86 -5.40 -3.48 23.09
CA GLU A 86 -6.21 -2.25 23.23
C GLU A 86 -5.71 -1.12 22.33
N ALA A 87 -4.40 -0.92 22.23
CA ALA A 87 -3.78 0.05 21.32
C ALA A 87 -4.02 -0.32 19.82
N LEU A 88 -4.22 -1.60 19.54
CA LEU A 88 -4.45 -2.13 18.21
C LEU A 88 -5.83 -1.76 17.65
N THR A 89 -6.85 -1.66 18.47
CA THR A 89 -8.22 -1.37 18.03
C THR A 89 -8.35 0.07 17.50
N GLU A 90 -7.64 1.01 18.09
CA GLU A 90 -7.61 2.40 17.62
C GLU A 90 -6.82 2.55 16.32
N ALA A 91 -5.71 1.83 16.17
CA ALA A 91 -4.85 1.86 14.99
C ALA A 91 -5.52 1.30 13.72
N ILE A 92 -6.43 0.32 13.86
CA ILE A 92 -7.18 -0.25 12.73
C ILE A 92 -7.98 0.85 12.03
N ASN A 93 -8.61 1.73 12.78
CA ASN A 93 -9.52 2.75 12.26
C ASN A 93 -8.79 4.00 11.72
N THR A 94 -7.62 4.33 12.29
CA THR A 94 -6.93 5.60 12.00
C THR A 94 -5.78 5.48 11.01
N SER A 95 -5.06 4.35 11.00
CA SER A 95 -3.80 4.20 10.24
C SER A 95 -3.88 3.21 9.07
N ARG A 96 -5.05 2.65 8.77
CA ARG A 96 -5.26 1.65 7.71
C ARG A 96 -4.26 0.49 7.78
N VAL A 97 -4.07 -0.07 8.98
CA VAL A 97 -3.17 -1.20 9.18
C VAL A 97 -3.70 -2.42 8.45
N TYR A 98 -2.86 -3.02 7.60
CA TYR A 98 -3.21 -4.21 6.83
C TYR A 98 -3.30 -5.45 7.73
N LYS A 99 -2.30 -5.65 8.60
CA LYS A 99 -2.22 -6.84 9.46
C LYS A 99 -1.38 -6.57 10.70
N PHE A 100 -1.80 -7.22 11.79
CA PHE A 100 -1.01 -7.38 13.01
C PHE A 100 -0.40 -8.77 13.01
N VAL A 101 0.87 -8.87 13.38
CA VAL A 101 1.61 -10.13 13.49
C VAL A 101 2.19 -10.23 14.89
N SER A 102 1.80 -11.26 15.62
CA SER A 102 2.26 -11.47 17.00
C SER A 102 3.72 -11.92 17.05
N LYS A 103 4.46 -11.36 18.01
CA LYS A 103 5.81 -11.82 18.36
C LYS A 103 5.72 -12.99 19.37
N PRO A 104 6.54 -14.05 19.25
CA PRO A 104 7.51 -14.30 18.19
C PRO A 104 6.83 -14.71 16.88
N TRP A 105 7.27 -14.12 15.76
CA TRP A 105 6.71 -14.42 14.44
C TRP A 105 7.52 -15.50 13.72
N ASP A 106 6.79 -16.30 12.94
CA ASP A 106 7.39 -17.29 12.04
C ASP A 106 7.86 -16.63 10.74
N PRO A 107 9.12 -16.83 10.30
CA PRO A 107 9.65 -16.21 9.09
C PRO A 107 8.87 -16.57 7.81
N ILE A 108 8.37 -17.82 7.71
CA ILE A 108 7.64 -18.26 6.53
C ILE A 108 6.26 -17.61 6.50
N ALA A 109 5.56 -17.60 7.64
CA ALA A 109 4.26 -16.94 7.78
C ALA A 109 4.34 -15.42 7.54
N LEU A 110 5.40 -14.76 8.03
CA LEU A 110 5.61 -13.34 7.78
C LEU A 110 5.88 -13.06 6.29
N LYS A 111 6.71 -13.91 5.64
CA LYS A 111 6.99 -13.79 4.21
C LYS A 111 5.71 -13.95 3.38
N GLN A 112 4.85 -14.92 3.70
CA GLN A 112 3.56 -15.10 3.05
C GLN A 112 2.66 -13.87 3.25
N THR A 113 2.59 -13.35 4.47
CA THR A 113 1.82 -12.14 4.77
C THR A 113 2.27 -10.94 3.92
N VAL A 114 3.58 -10.76 3.74
CA VAL A 114 4.13 -9.69 2.90
C VAL A 114 3.81 -9.90 1.42
N GLN A 115 3.86 -11.13 0.93
CA GLN A 115 3.49 -11.45 -0.46
C GLN A 115 2.01 -11.15 -0.72
N ASP A 116 1.12 -11.56 0.18
CA ASP A 116 -0.32 -11.28 0.09
C ASP A 116 -0.58 -9.76 0.12
N ALA A 117 0.15 -9.03 0.97
CA ALA A 117 0.09 -7.58 1.06
C ALA A 117 0.48 -6.92 -0.28
N PHE A 118 1.53 -7.38 -0.94
CA PHE A 118 1.93 -6.83 -2.25
C PHE A 118 0.95 -7.15 -3.38
N LEU A 119 0.34 -8.33 -3.37
CA LEU A 119 -0.72 -8.66 -4.32
C LEU A 119 -1.90 -7.70 -4.18
N GLN A 120 -2.33 -7.45 -2.94
CA GLN A 120 -3.41 -6.50 -2.68
C GLN A 120 -3.04 -5.05 -3.05
N HIS A 121 -1.81 -4.62 -2.75
CA HIS A 121 -1.32 -3.30 -3.15
C HIS A 121 -1.32 -3.13 -4.67
N GLY A 122 -0.84 -4.13 -5.41
CA GLY A 122 -0.86 -4.10 -6.87
C GLY A 122 -2.26 -3.99 -7.47
N MET A 123 -3.27 -4.57 -6.82
CA MET A 123 -4.68 -4.41 -7.21
C MET A 123 -5.19 -2.99 -6.96
N LEU A 124 -4.87 -2.42 -5.78
CA LEU A 124 -5.28 -1.05 -5.42
C LEU A 124 -4.66 0.00 -6.34
N VAL A 125 -3.38 -0.13 -6.66
CA VAL A 125 -2.67 0.80 -7.57
C VAL A 125 -3.28 0.74 -8.97
N ARG A 126 -3.54 -0.46 -9.50
CA ARG A 126 -4.19 -0.63 -10.80
C ARG A 126 -5.61 -0.07 -10.84
N HIS A 127 -6.37 -0.29 -9.77
CA HIS A 127 -7.72 0.26 -9.66
C HIS A 127 -7.72 1.79 -9.66
N LYS A 128 -6.83 2.40 -8.88
CA LYS A 128 -6.65 3.87 -8.85
C LYS A 128 -6.28 4.42 -10.22
N GLN A 129 -5.33 3.76 -10.90
CA GLN A 129 -4.90 4.17 -12.24
C GLN A 129 -6.04 4.07 -13.26
N MET A 130 -6.82 2.99 -13.23
CA MET A 130 -8.00 2.84 -14.09
C MET A 130 -9.04 3.95 -13.83
N VAL A 131 -9.31 4.30 -12.58
CA VAL A 131 -10.22 5.40 -12.24
C VAL A 131 -9.69 6.74 -12.75
N ASP A 132 -8.40 7.01 -12.56
CA ASP A 132 -7.76 8.24 -13.06
C ASP A 132 -7.82 8.33 -14.60
N ASP A 133 -7.62 7.22 -15.30
CA ASP A 133 -7.71 7.16 -16.76
C ASP A 133 -9.16 7.38 -17.25
N ILE A 134 -10.15 6.81 -16.57
CA ILE A 134 -11.58 7.06 -16.85
C ILE A 134 -11.91 8.56 -16.63
N VAL A 135 -11.46 9.15 -15.53
CA VAL A 135 -11.68 10.57 -15.24
C VAL A 135 -11.05 11.45 -16.33
N ARG A 136 -9.83 11.13 -16.79
CA ARG A 136 -9.19 11.84 -17.91
C ARG A 136 -9.99 11.71 -19.20
N LEU A 137 -10.50 10.51 -19.52
CA LEU A 137 -11.34 10.29 -20.70
C LEU A 137 -12.63 11.13 -20.65
N VAL A 138 -13.32 11.12 -19.50
CA VAL A 138 -14.53 11.94 -19.30
C VAL A 138 -14.25 13.43 -19.53
N HIS A 139 -13.12 13.94 -19.01
CA HIS A 139 -12.73 15.34 -19.22
C HIS A 139 -12.28 15.65 -20.67
N SER A 140 -11.72 14.66 -21.36
CA SER A 140 -11.26 14.84 -22.75
C SER A 140 -12.42 14.79 -23.76
N TYR A 141 -13.53 14.16 -23.41
CA TYR A 141 -14.69 13.98 -24.29
C TYR A 141 -16.00 14.36 -23.57
N PRO A 142 -16.16 15.63 -23.14
CA PRO A 142 -17.33 16.08 -22.37
C PRO A 142 -18.64 15.90 -23.13
N ASP A 143 -18.62 16.00 -24.47
CA ASP A 143 -19.82 15.91 -25.30
C ASP A 143 -20.42 14.48 -25.37
N ILE A 144 -19.62 13.46 -25.08
CA ILE A 144 -20.08 12.07 -25.04
C ILE A 144 -20.83 11.78 -23.74
N PHE A 145 -20.43 12.42 -22.63
CA PHE A 145 -20.96 12.16 -21.29
C PHE A 145 -22.04 13.16 -20.83
N ASN A 146 -22.17 14.32 -21.50
CA ASN A 146 -23.16 15.35 -21.18
C ASN A 146 -24.49 15.23 -21.98
N GLN A 147 -24.71 14.13 -22.70
CA GLN A 147 -26.02 13.87 -23.31
C GLN A 147 -27.06 13.40 -22.25
N GLU A 148 -27.36 14.24 -21.28
CA GLU A 148 -28.58 14.14 -20.53
C GLU A 148 -29.73 14.65 -21.42
N GLY A 149 -30.50 13.75 -22.04
CA GLY A 149 -31.73 14.13 -22.69
C GLY A 149 -32.23 13.32 -23.88
N ALA A 150 -31.52 12.31 -24.34
CA ALA A 150 -32.05 11.41 -25.37
C ALA A 150 -32.37 10.04 -24.75
N ARG A 151 -33.58 9.89 -24.27
CA ARG A 151 -34.20 8.56 -24.15
C ARG A 151 -34.47 8.07 -25.56
N ASP A 152 -33.98 6.86 -25.81
CA ASP A 152 -34.27 6.01 -26.96
C ASP A 152 -33.31 6.18 -28.16
N GLU A 153 -32.66 5.11 -28.39
CA GLU A 153 -32.07 4.51 -29.56
C GLU A 153 -30.63 4.03 -29.31
N THR A 154 -30.47 2.72 -29.50
CA THR A 154 -29.24 1.93 -29.56
C THR A 154 -28.01 2.73 -29.97
N ILE A 155 -27.04 2.85 -29.06
CA ILE A 155 -25.72 3.38 -29.37
C ILE A 155 -25.10 2.47 -30.45
N PRO A 156 -24.89 2.94 -31.66
CA PRO A 156 -24.20 2.14 -32.67
C PRO A 156 -22.75 1.94 -32.21
N VAL A 157 -22.33 0.69 -32.11
CA VAL A 157 -20.99 0.23 -31.69
C VAL A 157 -19.86 0.80 -32.58
N THR A 158 -20.22 1.50 -33.63
CA THR A 158 -19.30 2.09 -34.63
C THR A 158 -18.68 3.44 -34.23
N THR A 159 -19.01 4.01 -33.05
CA THR A 159 -18.48 5.32 -32.64
C THR A 159 -17.43 5.26 -31.53
N VAL A 160 -16.98 4.07 -31.15
CA VAL A 160 -15.87 3.95 -30.20
C VAL A 160 -14.56 4.16 -30.99
N PRO A 161 -13.71 5.15 -30.64
CA PRO A 161 -12.42 5.33 -31.29
C PRO A 161 -11.63 4.01 -31.23
N HIS A 162 -10.99 3.64 -32.34
CA HIS A 162 -10.23 2.40 -32.51
C HIS A 162 -9.16 2.21 -31.42
N ASP A 163 -8.69 3.31 -30.84
CA ASP A 163 -7.69 3.33 -29.77
C ASP A 163 -8.19 2.76 -28.43
N LEU A 164 -9.51 2.80 -28.18
CA LEU A 164 -10.11 2.25 -26.97
C LEU A 164 -10.27 0.72 -27.01
N CYS A 165 -10.45 0.14 -28.18
CA CYS A 165 -10.52 -1.32 -28.33
C CYS A 165 -9.17 -1.98 -28.02
N ASN A 166 -8.04 -1.36 -28.39
CA ASN A 166 -6.71 -1.93 -28.15
C ASN A 166 -6.30 -1.88 -26.67
N MET A 167 -6.84 -0.95 -25.88
CA MET A 167 -6.52 -0.85 -24.44
C MET A 167 -7.16 -1.96 -23.60
N VAL A 168 -8.25 -2.57 -24.07
CA VAL A 168 -8.94 -3.65 -23.35
C VAL A 168 -8.31 -5.01 -23.65
N GLU A 169 -7.76 -5.21 -24.83
CA GLU A 169 -7.13 -6.48 -25.23
C GLU A 169 -5.72 -6.68 -24.65
N GLU A 170 -4.95 -5.60 -24.40
CA GLU A 170 -3.65 -5.71 -23.74
C GLU A 170 -3.72 -5.99 -22.22
N SER A 171 -4.89 -5.86 -21.60
CA SER A 171 -5.09 -6.12 -20.16
C SER A 171 -5.49 -7.56 -19.84
N ALA A 172 -5.66 -8.43 -20.85
CA ALA A 172 -6.16 -9.79 -20.70
C ALA A 172 -5.11 -10.90 -20.96
N ASN A 173 -3.80 -10.54 -21.11
CA ASN A 173 -2.70 -11.50 -21.25
C ASN A 173 -1.69 -11.42 -20.12
#